data_3ba3258883a70022bd938e800fd32667
#
_entry.id   3ba3258883a70022bd938e800fd32667
#
_cell.length_a   1.000
_cell.length_b   1.000
_cell.length_c   1.000
_cell.angle_alpha   90.00
_cell.angle_beta   90.00
_cell.angle_gamma   90.00
#
_symmetry.space_group_name_H-M   'P 1'
#
loop_
_entity.id
_entity.type
_entity.pdbx_description
1 polymer ?
#
loop_
_entity_poly.entity_id
_entity_poly.type
_entity_poly.pdbx_seq_one_letter_code
_entity_poly.pdbx_strand_id
1 'polypeptide(L)'
;MSFREDKMKRRQFLTALGVGAAVATIAKPAIAQSSPALKWRLAASWPKSLDTIYGACDTFSKYVSEATDGKFQIQNFAAGEIVPGLQVLDAVQNGTVELGHSAQYYYVGKDPTWALFCATPFGLNCRQQNAWFYEGEGQNLIDDFGKKFNVRCLPMGNTGTQMGGWFNKELKEPADLKGVKMRIGGWAGKTLGKLGVVAQQIAGGDIYPALEKGTIDAVEWVGPYDDEKLGFYKVVKFYYYPGWWEGGTVLHLLINQAKFNELPKNYQAIVTAAAGFANVETTARYDARNPQALKRLVAAGTQLRPFSQSIMEACLKASNEVNAETSAVNADYKKVWDSIVAFRHDEYLWWQVAEYGYDSFMIRSRM
;
A
#
# COMPACT_ATOMS: atom_id res chain seq x y z
N MET A 1 79.57 -28.77 13.00
CA MET A 1 78.46 -28.05 13.70
C MET A 1 77.32 -28.99 13.87
N SER A 2 77.10 -29.42 15.13
CA SER A 2 76.26 -30.57 15.54
C SER A 2 74.83 -30.07 15.79
N PHE A 3 73.88 -30.67 15.11
CA PHE A 3 72.45 -30.57 15.48
C PHE A 3 72.14 -31.55 16.60
N ARG A 4 71.77 -31.07 17.75
CA ARG A 4 71.20 -31.88 18.83
C ARG A 4 69.67 -31.93 18.67
N GLU A 5 69.15 -33.09 18.34
CA GLU A 5 67.72 -33.42 18.47
C GLU A 5 67.35 -33.59 19.95
N ASP A 6 66.48 -32.77 20.43
CA ASP A 6 65.90 -32.89 21.77
C ASP A 6 64.59 -33.74 21.70
N LYS A 7 64.72 -35.02 22.05
CA LYS A 7 63.60 -35.96 22.11
C LYS A 7 62.81 -35.70 23.40
N MET A 8 61.74 -34.92 23.28
CA MET A 8 60.78 -34.77 24.36
C MET A 8 60.05 -36.08 24.63
N LYS A 9 60.18 -36.63 25.86
CA LYS A 9 59.74 -37.94 26.25
C LYS A 9 58.22 -37.99 26.31
N ARG A 10 57.60 -38.91 25.59
CA ARG A 10 56.13 -39.20 25.50
C ARG A 10 55.42 -39.30 26.86
N ARG A 11 56.12 -39.48 27.97
CA ARG A 11 55.57 -39.58 29.33
C ARG A 11 55.16 -38.25 29.96
N GLN A 12 55.63 -37.10 29.48
CA GLN A 12 55.26 -35.80 30.01
C GLN A 12 54.01 -35.21 29.34
N PHE A 13 53.65 -35.76 28.18
CA PHE A 13 52.43 -35.35 27.48
C PHE A 13 51.15 -35.96 28.03
N LEU A 14 51.24 -37.12 28.72
CA LEU A 14 50.09 -37.83 29.31
C LEU A 14 49.74 -37.38 30.73
N THR A 15 50.60 -36.64 31.41
CA THR A 15 50.32 -36.06 32.73
C THR A 15 49.70 -34.67 32.70
N ALA A 16 49.75 -34.00 31.55
CA ALA A 16 49.09 -32.69 31.35
C ALA A 16 47.64 -32.81 30.91
N LEU A 17 47.16 -34.02 30.55
CA LEU A 17 45.77 -34.28 30.11
C LEU A 17 44.86 -34.76 31.26
N GLY A 18 45.37 -34.89 32.48
CA GLY A 18 44.65 -35.47 33.62
C GLY A 18 43.95 -34.51 34.58
N VAL A 19 44.06 -33.17 34.40
CA VAL A 19 43.50 -32.21 35.36
C VAL A 19 42.53 -31.21 34.68
N GLY A 20 42.23 -31.42 33.40
CA GLY A 20 41.32 -30.55 32.62
C GLY A 20 39.88 -31.08 32.44
N ALA A 21 39.52 -32.15 33.16
CA ALA A 21 38.22 -32.81 32.95
C ALA A 21 37.33 -32.68 34.19
N ALA A 22 36.80 -31.52 34.47
CA ALA A 22 35.59 -31.39 35.30
C ALA A 22 35.08 -29.94 35.38
N VAL A 23 34.80 -29.26 34.26
CA VAL A 23 33.68 -28.31 34.20
C VAL A 23 33.06 -28.48 32.80
N ALA A 24 32.45 -29.61 32.55
CA ALA A 24 31.36 -29.67 31.59
C ALA A 24 30.23 -28.88 32.25
N THR A 25 30.21 -27.59 32.01
CA THR A 25 28.96 -26.83 32.13
C THR A 25 27.97 -27.57 31.23
N ILE A 26 27.05 -28.31 31.87
CA ILE A 26 25.85 -28.80 31.21
C ILE A 26 25.18 -27.52 30.67
N ALA A 27 25.45 -27.21 29.39
CA ALA A 27 24.65 -26.26 28.67
C ALA A 27 23.23 -26.83 28.79
N LYS A 28 22.43 -26.24 29.67
CA LYS A 28 20.99 -26.51 29.70
C LYS A 28 20.57 -26.38 28.23
N PRO A 29 19.91 -27.40 27.65
CA PRO A 29 19.39 -27.26 26.32
C PRO A 29 18.55 -25.97 26.37
N ALA A 30 18.91 -24.99 25.57
CA ALA A 30 18.04 -23.84 25.38
C ALA A 30 16.74 -24.46 24.87
N ILE A 31 15.76 -24.58 25.77
CA ILE A 31 14.40 -24.92 25.38
C ILE A 31 14.05 -23.79 24.44
N ALA A 32 14.15 -24.06 23.13
CA ALA A 32 13.65 -23.16 22.11
C ALA A 32 12.20 -22.92 22.52
N GLN A 33 11.93 -21.74 23.04
CA GLN A 33 10.59 -21.38 23.49
C GLN A 33 9.71 -21.59 22.29
N SER A 34 8.90 -22.65 22.30
CA SER A 34 8.08 -23.04 21.14
C SER A 34 7.18 -21.85 20.82
N SER A 35 7.38 -21.29 19.63
CA SER A 35 6.56 -20.19 19.18
C SER A 35 5.08 -20.54 19.30
N PRO A 36 4.21 -19.69 19.89
CA PRO A 36 2.83 -20.01 20.18
C PRO A 36 2.03 -20.28 18.89
N ALA A 37 1.03 -21.17 19.01
CA ALA A 37 0.04 -21.33 17.96
C ALA A 37 -0.98 -20.16 18.03
N LEU A 38 -1.13 -19.42 16.93
CA LEU A 38 -2.01 -18.26 16.84
C LEU A 38 -2.97 -18.39 15.66
N LYS A 39 -4.19 -17.89 15.85
CA LYS A 39 -5.18 -17.74 14.80
C LYS A 39 -5.73 -16.33 14.85
N TRP A 40 -5.47 -15.56 13.80
CA TRP A 40 -5.94 -14.18 13.67
C TRP A 40 -6.88 -14.03 12.48
N ARG A 41 -7.66 -12.95 12.49
CA ARG A 41 -8.60 -12.59 11.42
C ARG A 41 -8.12 -11.30 10.77
N LEU A 42 -8.18 -11.28 9.44
CA LEU A 42 -7.88 -10.11 8.61
C LEU A 42 -9.16 -9.69 7.87
N ALA A 43 -9.68 -8.50 8.16
CA ALA A 43 -10.78 -7.91 7.39
C ALA A 43 -10.23 -7.02 6.29
N ALA A 44 -10.65 -7.25 5.03
CA ALA A 44 -10.26 -6.46 3.88
C ALA A 44 -11.34 -5.44 3.49
N SER A 45 -10.92 -4.31 2.95
CA SER A 45 -11.84 -3.31 2.36
C SER A 45 -12.32 -3.67 0.95
N TRP A 46 -11.96 -4.84 0.44
CA TRP A 46 -12.10 -5.26 -0.95
C TRP A 46 -12.99 -6.50 -1.10
N PRO A 47 -13.74 -6.63 -2.23
CA PRO A 47 -14.39 -7.88 -2.59
C PRO A 47 -13.36 -8.93 -3.06
N LYS A 48 -13.66 -10.22 -2.84
CA LYS A 48 -12.78 -11.34 -3.26
C LYS A 48 -12.52 -11.41 -4.78
N SER A 49 -13.42 -10.86 -5.59
CA SER A 49 -13.27 -10.84 -7.05
C SER A 49 -12.05 -10.06 -7.54
N LEU A 50 -11.54 -9.14 -6.73
CA LEU A 50 -10.34 -8.34 -7.04
C LEU A 50 -9.07 -9.05 -6.55
N ASP A 51 -8.63 -10.07 -7.27
CA ASP A 51 -7.49 -10.92 -6.95
C ASP A 51 -6.11 -10.24 -7.09
N THR A 52 -6.09 -8.96 -7.41
CA THR A 52 -4.97 -8.04 -7.28
C THR A 52 -4.90 -7.51 -5.85
N ILE A 53 -5.81 -6.63 -5.50
CA ILE A 53 -5.82 -5.91 -4.23
C ILE A 53 -6.22 -6.82 -3.05
N TYR A 54 -7.22 -7.69 -3.21
CA TYR A 54 -7.57 -8.71 -2.20
C TYR A 54 -6.49 -9.80 -2.13
N GLY A 55 -5.88 -10.15 -3.25
CA GLY A 55 -4.81 -11.14 -3.33
C GLY A 55 -3.58 -10.81 -2.50
N ALA A 56 -3.37 -9.53 -2.13
CA ALA A 56 -2.35 -9.15 -1.16
C ALA A 56 -2.58 -9.81 0.20
N CYS A 57 -3.84 -9.94 0.64
CA CYS A 57 -4.20 -10.61 1.88
C CYS A 57 -3.84 -12.10 1.83
N ASP A 58 -4.14 -12.75 0.69
CA ASP A 58 -3.86 -14.19 0.52
C ASP A 58 -2.35 -14.46 0.48
N THR A 59 -1.59 -13.63 -0.24
CA THR A 59 -0.12 -13.69 -0.24
C THR A 59 0.44 -13.53 1.16
N PHE A 60 0.03 -12.49 1.88
CA PHE A 60 0.47 -12.22 3.24
C PHE A 60 0.20 -13.39 4.18
N SER A 61 -1.06 -13.87 4.23
CA SER A 61 -1.49 -14.95 5.11
C SER A 61 -0.77 -16.26 4.82
N LYS A 62 -0.54 -16.56 3.54
CA LYS A 62 0.23 -17.73 3.10
C LYS A 62 1.65 -17.69 3.63
N TYR A 63 2.37 -16.58 3.41
CA TYR A 63 3.78 -16.47 3.82
C TYR A 63 3.94 -16.48 5.34
N VAL A 64 3.04 -15.85 6.10
CA VAL A 64 3.05 -15.93 7.57
C VAL A 64 2.86 -17.37 8.02
N SER A 65 1.92 -18.10 7.44
CA SER A 65 1.69 -19.52 7.79
C SER A 65 2.90 -20.40 7.46
N GLU A 66 3.43 -20.28 6.24
CA GLU A 66 4.59 -21.06 5.79
C GLU A 66 5.84 -20.79 6.65
N ALA A 67 6.14 -19.51 6.91
CA ALA A 67 7.31 -19.12 7.71
C ALA A 67 7.21 -19.50 9.21
N THR A 68 6.02 -19.92 9.66
CA THR A 68 5.78 -20.34 11.06
C THR A 68 5.41 -21.80 11.18
N ASP A 69 5.65 -22.63 10.15
CA ASP A 69 5.27 -24.05 10.10
C ASP A 69 3.79 -24.27 10.46
N GLY A 70 2.89 -23.36 9.97
CA GLY A 70 1.46 -23.39 10.24
C GLY A 70 1.05 -22.97 11.65
N LYS A 71 1.97 -22.54 12.51
CA LYS A 71 1.66 -22.14 13.88
C LYS A 71 0.95 -20.79 13.96
N PHE A 72 1.22 -19.87 13.02
CA PHE A 72 0.50 -18.61 12.93
C PHE A 72 -0.37 -18.59 11.68
N GLN A 73 -1.66 -18.78 11.86
CA GLN A 73 -2.66 -18.82 10.79
C GLN A 73 -3.48 -17.53 10.78
N ILE A 74 -3.69 -16.98 9.61
CA ILE A 74 -4.51 -15.78 9.39
C ILE A 74 -5.64 -16.12 8.45
N GLN A 75 -6.87 -15.91 8.90
CA GLN A 75 -8.07 -16.09 8.08
C GLN A 75 -8.49 -14.74 7.48
N ASN A 76 -8.59 -14.68 6.14
CA ASN A 76 -8.99 -13.49 5.41
C ASN A 76 -10.50 -13.42 5.21
N PHE A 77 -11.05 -12.22 5.39
CA PHE A 77 -12.47 -11.90 5.20
C PHE A 77 -12.59 -10.71 4.25
N ALA A 78 -13.46 -10.83 3.26
CA ALA A 78 -13.73 -9.74 2.32
C ALA A 78 -14.62 -8.65 2.95
N ALA A 79 -14.69 -7.52 2.26
CA ALA A 79 -15.59 -6.42 2.63
C ALA A 79 -17.03 -6.93 2.82
N GLY A 80 -17.60 -6.61 3.97
CA GLY A 80 -18.97 -7.02 4.34
C GLY A 80 -19.09 -8.38 5.03
N GLU A 81 -18.06 -9.22 5.07
CA GLU A 81 -18.12 -10.53 5.77
C GLU A 81 -18.05 -10.37 7.30
N ILE A 82 -17.27 -9.41 7.81
CA ILE A 82 -17.21 -9.07 9.25
C ILE A 82 -17.70 -7.64 9.44
N VAL A 83 -17.14 -6.69 8.68
CA VAL A 83 -17.48 -5.26 8.73
C VAL A 83 -17.56 -4.70 7.32
N PRO A 84 -18.34 -3.62 7.10
CA PRO A 84 -18.31 -2.88 5.84
C PRO A 84 -16.89 -2.45 5.47
N GLY A 85 -16.55 -2.44 4.17
CA GLY A 85 -15.19 -2.17 3.70
C GLY A 85 -14.58 -0.83 4.14
N LEU A 86 -15.43 0.19 4.38
CA LEU A 86 -14.98 1.51 4.86
C LEU A 86 -14.84 1.60 6.40
N GLN A 87 -15.12 0.50 7.14
CA GLN A 87 -15.05 0.44 8.60
C GLN A 87 -13.92 -0.47 9.11
N VAL A 88 -13.02 -0.90 8.24
CA VAL A 88 -11.93 -1.83 8.62
C VAL A 88 -11.01 -1.24 9.69
N LEU A 89 -10.67 0.07 9.62
CA LEU A 89 -9.88 0.72 10.68
C LEU A 89 -10.58 0.63 12.03
N ASP A 90 -11.89 0.90 12.09
CA ASP A 90 -12.65 0.83 13.35
C ASP A 90 -12.62 -0.58 13.95
N ALA A 91 -12.76 -1.60 13.09
CA ALA A 91 -12.73 -3.00 13.54
C ALA A 91 -11.37 -3.39 14.12
N VAL A 92 -10.26 -2.93 13.51
CA VAL A 92 -8.90 -3.19 14.03
C VAL A 92 -8.63 -2.37 15.28
N GLN A 93 -8.97 -1.09 15.27
CA GLN A 93 -8.79 -0.17 16.42
C GLN A 93 -9.45 -0.71 17.68
N ASN A 94 -10.68 -1.21 17.55
CA ASN A 94 -11.50 -1.71 18.66
C ASN A 94 -11.21 -3.18 19.00
N GLY A 95 -10.32 -3.86 18.27
CA GLY A 95 -10.00 -5.27 18.50
C GLY A 95 -11.10 -6.26 18.05
N THR A 96 -12.07 -5.84 17.23
CA THR A 96 -13.04 -6.74 16.61
C THR A 96 -12.36 -7.76 15.73
N VAL A 97 -11.30 -7.35 15.03
CA VAL A 97 -10.34 -8.21 14.31
C VAL A 97 -8.92 -7.79 14.68
N GLU A 98 -7.99 -8.69 14.56
CA GLU A 98 -6.58 -8.46 14.85
C GLU A 98 -5.89 -7.65 13.74
N LEU A 99 -6.32 -7.88 12.49
CA LEU A 99 -5.73 -7.31 11.28
C LEU A 99 -6.79 -6.71 10.36
N GLY A 100 -6.36 -5.73 9.57
CA GLY A 100 -7.13 -5.18 8.46
C GLY A 100 -6.25 -4.91 7.25
N HIS A 101 -6.82 -4.89 6.05
CA HIS A 101 -6.16 -4.42 4.84
C HIS A 101 -7.02 -3.36 4.15
N SER A 102 -6.50 -2.14 4.02
CA SER A 102 -7.30 -0.99 3.59
C SER A 102 -6.45 0.11 2.96
N ALA A 103 -7.14 1.07 2.36
CA ALA A 103 -6.59 2.36 1.92
C ALA A 103 -6.85 3.42 3.00
N GLN A 104 -5.79 4.03 3.53
CA GLN A 104 -5.91 4.95 4.66
C GLN A 104 -6.74 6.19 4.34
N TYR A 105 -6.78 6.62 3.09
CA TYR A 105 -7.61 7.78 2.70
C TYR A 105 -9.13 7.54 2.91
N TYR A 106 -9.57 6.29 3.12
CA TYR A 106 -10.96 6.04 3.51
C TYR A 106 -11.32 6.65 4.86
N TYR A 107 -10.33 6.98 5.66
CA TYR A 107 -10.47 7.46 7.04
C TYR A 107 -10.24 8.97 7.20
N VAL A 108 -10.22 9.73 6.10
CA VAL A 108 -10.06 11.20 6.12
C VAL A 108 -11.14 11.92 6.94
N GLY A 109 -12.30 11.30 7.11
CA GLY A 109 -13.34 11.80 8.00
C GLY A 109 -13.00 11.72 9.48
N LYS A 110 -12.03 10.86 9.87
CA LYS A 110 -11.50 10.81 11.24
C LYS A 110 -10.36 11.81 11.42
N ASP A 111 -9.43 11.81 10.50
CA ASP A 111 -8.32 12.77 10.42
C ASP A 111 -7.79 12.81 8.98
N PRO A 112 -7.67 14.01 8.37
CA PRO A 112 -7.17 14.15 7.00
C PRO A 112 -5.74 13.64 6.80
N THR A 113 -4.94 13.54 7.87
CA THR A 113 -3.56 13.02 7.82
C THR A 113 -3.48 11.60 7.28
N TRP A 114 -4.53 10.80 7.45
CA TRP A 114 -4.59 9.45 6.89
C TRP A 114 -4.37 9.41 5.37
N ALA A 115 -4.84 10.42 4.63
CA ALA A 115 -4.67 10.46 3.19
C ALA A 115 -3.20 10.47 2.76
N LEU A 116 -2.35 11.18 3.52
CA LEU A 116 -0.94 11.35 3.21
C LEU A 116 -0.13 10.05 3.22
N PHE A 117 -0.59 9.08 3.99
CA PHE A 117 0.03 7.75 4.07
C PHE A 117 -0.48 6.76 3.00
N CYS A 118 -1.38 7.18 2.14
CA CYS A 118 -1.95 6.33 1.10
C CYS A 118 -1.63 6.86 -0.30
N ALA A 119 -2.28 7.96 -0.67
CA ALA A 119 -2.07 8.66 -1.92
C ALA A 119 -2.50 10.12 -1.81
N THR A 120 -1.79 10.98 -2.49
CA THR A 120 -2.13 12.40 -2.61
C THR A 120 -2.09 12.82 -4.06
N PRO A 121 -3.02 13.69 -4.49
CA PRO A 121 -2.95 14.27 -5.83
C PRO A 121 -1.59 14.89 -6.11
N PHE A 122 -0.99 14.54 -7.26
CA PHE A 122 0.34 14.98 -7.67
C PHE A 122 1.46 14.65 -6.65
N GLY A 123 1.26 13.58 -5.86
CA GLY A 123 2.19 13.12 -4.84
C GLY A 123 3.31 12.22 -5.38
N LEU A 124 3.80 11.34 -4.50
CA LEU A 124 4.81 10.36 -4.83
C LEU A 124 4.22 9.24 -5.70
N ASN A 125 4.99 8.73 -6.65
CA ASN A 125 4.64 7.49 -7.34
C ASN A 125 4.98 6.25 -6.48
N CYS A 126 4.61 5.05 -6.95
CA CYS A 126 4.80 3.80 -6.21
C CYS A 126 6.24 3.59 -5.73
N ARG A 127 7.23 3.80 -6.60
CA ARG A 127 8.64 3.60 -6.25
C ARG A 127 9.14 4.64 -5.25
N GLN A 128 8.73 5.89 -5.42
CA GLN A 128 9.03 6.98 -4.49
C GLN A 128 8.36 6.77 -3.13
N GLN A 129 7.11 6.24 -3.11
CA GLN A 129 6.44 5.87 -1.86
C GLN A 129 7.22 4.79 -1.11
N ASN A 130 7.67 3.74 -1.81
CA ASN A 130 8.50 2.70 -1.19
C ASN A 130 9.79 3.29 -0.61
N ALA A 131 10.48 4.17 -1.34
CA ALA A 131 11.68 4.84 -0.85
C ALA A 131 11.39 5.68 0.40
N TRP A 132 10.28 6.44 0.40
CA TRP A 132 9.87 7.25 1.55
C TRP A 132 9.49 6.42 2.78
N PHE A 133 8.79 5.28 2.59
CA PHE A 133 8.39 4.42 3.71
C PHE A 133 9.56 3.61 4.27
N TYR A 134 10.39 3.01 3.43
CA TYR A 134 11.42 2.07 3.88
C TYR A 134 12.75 2.74 4.24
N GLU A 135 13.13 3.84 3.60
CA GLU A 135 14.41 4.52 3.79
C GLU A 135 14.27 5.99 4.23
N GLY A 136 13.08 6.58 4.06
CA GLY A 136 12.75 7.92 4.52
C GLY A 136 12.04 7.92 5.87
N GLU A 137 11.25 8.98 6.10
CA GLU A 137 10.54 9.18 7.37
C GLU A 137 9.15 8.50 7.42
N GLY A 138 8.64 7.98 6.30
CA GLY A 138 7.27 7.55 6.15
C GLY A 138 6.81 6.54 7.19
N GLN A 139 7.61 5.47 7.44
CA GLN A 139 7.25 4.45 8.43
C GLN A 139 7.24 5.00 9.86
N ASN A 140 8.19 5.86 10.21
CA ASN A 140 8.22 6.47 11.55
C ASN A 140 7.03 7.40 11.77
N LEU A 141 6.67 8.19 10.76
CA LEU A 141 5.55 9.11 10.81
C LEU A 141 4.21 8.38 10.95
N ILE A 142 3.99 7.31 10.18
CA ILE A 142 2.75 6.53 10.28
C ILE A 142 2.68 5.72 11.58
N ASP A 143 3.80 5.22 12.09
CA ASP A 143 3.86 4.54 13.39
C ASP A 143 3.49 5.50 14.53
N ASP A 144 4.00 6.73 14.52
CA ASP A 144 3.64 7.74 15.51
C ASP A 144 2.17 8.17 15.42
N PHE A 145 1.69 8.39 14.20
CA PHE A 145 0.30 8.78 13.97
C PHE A 145 -0.68 7.66 14.32
N GLY A 146 -0.38 6.43 13.92
CA GLY A 146 -1.21 5.24 14.14
C GLY A 146 -1.45 4.92 15.62
N LYS A 147 -0.51 5.28 16.51
CA LYS A 147 -0.68 5.12 17.97
C LYS A 147 -1.93 5.82 18.50
N LYS A 148 -2.31 6.95 17.92
CA LYS A 148 -3.53 7.69 18.28
C LYS A 148 -4.81 6.88 18.03
N PHE A 149 -4.72 5.91 17.14
CA PHE A 149 -5.82 5.04 16.70
C PHE A 149 -5.60 3.59 17.14
N ASN A 150 -4.67 3.31 18.05
CA ASN A 150 -4.34 1.95 18.50
C ASN A 150 -4.03 0.99 17.35
N VAL A 151 -3.38 1.46 16.29
CA VAL A 151 -2.98 0.65 15.15
C VAL A 151 -1.52 0.85 14.77
N ARG A 152 -0.88 -0.23 14.33
CA ARG A 152 0.37 -0.22 13.58
C ARG A 152 0.04 -0.45 12.11
N CYS A 153 0.72 0.27 11.22
CA CYS A 153 0.50 0.18 9.79
C CYS A 153 1.79 -0.25 9.09
N LEU A 154 1.69 -1.22 8.16
CA LEU A 154 2.80 -1.66 7.33
C LEU A 154 2.38 -1.63 5.86
N PRO A 155 3.18 -1.10 4.92
CA PRO A 155 2.89 -1.22 3.50
C PRO A 155 2.68 -2.68 3.10
N MET A 156 1.52 -3.00 2.49
CA MET A 156 1.15 -4.36 2.08
C MET A 156 0.43 -4.38 0.73
N GLY A 157 0.79 -3.52 -0.15
CA GLY A 157 0.30 -3.43 -1.52
C GLY A 157 0.46 -2.03 -2.07
N ASN A 158 0.68 -1.94 -3.38
CA ASN A 158 0.66 -0.68 -4.10
C ASN A 158 0.07 -0.91 -5.49
N THR A 159 -0.78 0.00 -5.92
CA THR A 159 -1.47 -0.12 -7.22
C THR A 159 -0.60 0.30 -8.40
N GLY A 160 0.54 0.96 -8.16
CA GLY A 160 1.20 1.76 -9.18
C GLY A 160 0.37 2.98 -9.56
N THR A 161 0.77 3.67 -10.62
CA THR A 161 0.03 4.83 -11.15
C THR A 161 -1.33 4.37 -11.69
N GLN A 162 -2.38 4.99 -11.19
CA GLN A 162 -3.74 4.64 -11.56
C GLN A 162 -4.20 5.34 -12.85
N MET A 163 -5.37 4.91 -13.33
CA MET A 163 -6.09 5.61 -14.39
C MET A 163 -6.90 6.79 -13.85
N GLY A 164 -7.22 7.72 -14.75
CA GLY A 164 -8.00 8.92 -14.45
C GLY A 164 -9.53 8.69 -14.38
N GLY A 165 -9.98 7.43 -14.28
CA GLY A 165 -11.38 7.09 -14.10
C GLY A 165 -12.25 7.16 -15.34
N TRP A 166 -13.51 6.80 -15.14
CA TRP A 166 -14.54 6.63 -16.16
C TRP A 166 -15.59 7.74 -16.07
N PHE A 167 -16.00 8.25 -17.22
CA PHE A 167 -16.97 9.34 -17.31
C PHE A 167 -18.06 9.02 -18.35
N ASN A 168 -19.27 9.51 -18.09
CA ASN A 168 -20.39 9.38 -19.01
C ASN A 168 -20.36 10.43 -20.14
N LYS A 169 -19.49 11.45 -20.03
CA LYS A 169 -19.28 12.51 -21.03
C LYS A 169 -17.79 12.78 -21.24
N GLU A 170 -17.44 13.40 -22.34
CA GLU A 170 -16.08 13.94 -22.55
C GLU A 170 -15.83 15.17 -21.69
N LEU A 171 -14.61 15.27 -21.17
CA LEU A 171 -14.09 16.43 -20.43
C LEU A 171 -13.03 17.11 -21.29
N LYS A 172 -13.27 18.37 -21.70
CA LYS A 172 -12.36 19.15 -22.53
C LYS A 172 -11.67 20.25 -21.73
N GLU A 173 -12.38 20.83 -20.77
CA GLU A 173 -11.92 21.95 -19.96
C GLU A 173 -12.38 21.81 -18.49
N PRO A 174 -11.80 22.56 -17.54
CA PRO A 174 -12.17 22.46 -16.13
C PRO A 174 -13.66 22.68 -15.84
N ALA A 175 -14.33 23.50 -16.63
CA ALA A 175 -15.77 23.76 -16.48
C ALA A 175 -16.63 22.50 -16.64
N ASP A 176 -16.16 21.52 -17.42
CA ASP A 176 -16.87 20.24 -17.61
C ASP A 176 -16.96 19.37 -16.35
N LEU A 177 -16.10 19.63 -15.37
CA LEU A 177 -16.11 18.94 -14.08
C LEU A 177 -17.26 19.41 -13.16
N LYS A 178 -17.77 20.62 -13.39
CA LYS A 178 -18.80 21.21 -12.51
C LYS A 178 -20.08 20.38 -12.51
N GLY A 179 -20.52 20.00 -11.32
CA GLY A 179 -21.75 19.23 -11.10
C GLY A 179 -21.63 17.73 -11.39
N VAL A 180 -20.47 17.23 -11.83
CA VAL A 180 -20.24 15.79 -12.03
C VAL A 180 -20.35 15.07 -10.68
N LYS A 181 -21.25 14.11 -10.58
CA LYS A 181 -21.37 13.23 -9.43
C LYS A 181 -20.37 12.08 -9.61
N MET A 182 -19.32 12.07 -8.84
CA MET A 182 -18.23 11.11 -9.02
C MET A 182 -17.97 10.28 -7.77
N ARG A 183 -17.94 8.96 -7.94
CA ARG A 183 -17.31 8.12 -6.93
C ARG A 183 -15.80 8.28 -7.06
N ILE A 184 -15.18 8.77 -6.02
CA ILE A 184 -13.73 8.90 -5.93
C ILE A 184 -13.27 8.74 -4.48
N GLY A 185 -12.14 8.05 -4.29
CA GLY A 185 -11.55 7.84 -2.98
C GLY A 185 -10.82 9.08 -2.46
N GLY A 186 -10.77 9.19 -1.15
CA GLY A 186 -9.81 9.97 -0.41
C GLY A 186 -9.71 11.47 -0.71
N TRP A 187 -8.44 11.92 -0.80
CA TRP A 187 -8.08 13.32 -0.86
C TRP A 187 -8.38 13.97 -2.21
N ALA A 188 -8.43 13.14 -3.27
CA ALA A 188 -8.81 13.58 -4.60
C ALA A 188 -10.25 14.14 -4.65
N GLY A 189 -11.16 13.54 -3.89
CA GLY A 189 -12.54 14.04 -3.78
C GLY A 189 -12.62 15.46 -3.24
N LYS A 190 -11.80 15.79 -2.22
CA LYS A 190 -11.72 17.16 -1.68
C LYS A 190 -11.13 18.14 -2.69
N THR A 191 -10.10 17.72 -3.43
CA THR A 191 -9.49 18.51 -4.50
C THR A 191 -10.47 18.80 -5.62
N LEU A 192 -11.15 17.78 -6.14
CA LEU A 192 -12.15 17.92 -7.19
C LEU A 192 -13.38 18.74 -6.75
N GLY A 193 -13.71 18.70 -5.46
CA GLY A 193 -14.76 19.54 -4.87
C GLY A 193 -14.51 21.05 -5.09
N LYS A 194 -13.23 21.49 -5.10
CA LYS A 194 -12.86 22.87 -5.45
C LYS A 194 -13.22 23.25 -6.88
N LEU A 195 -13.31 22.25 -7.76
CA LEU A 195 -13.68 22.42 -9.17
C LEU A 195 -15.17 22.13 -9.43
N GLY A 196 -15.96 21.95 -8.35
CA GLY A 196 -17.40 21.76 -8.40
C GLY A 196 -17.87 20.33 -8.63
N VAL A 197 -17.00 19.32 -8.53
CA VAL A 197 -17.39 17.91 -8.53
C VAL A 197 -18.13 17.57 -7.24
N VAL A 198 -19.19 16.79 -7.34
CA VAL A 198 -19.90 16.21 -6.19
C VAL A 198 -19.30 14.83 -5.91
N ALA A 199 -18.23 14.82 -5.10
CA ALA A 199 -17.48 13.61 -4.75
C ALA A 199 -18.22 12.77 -3.71
N GLN A 200 -18.23 11.43 -3.91
CA GLN A 200 -18.83 10.46 -3.00
C GLN A 200 -17.86 9.31 -2.78
N GLN A 201 -17.69 8.89 -1.53
CA GLN A 201 -16.91 7.70 -1.20
C GLN A 201 -17.84 6.50 -1.07
N ILE A 202 -17.74 5.56 -2.02
CA ILE A 202 -18.58 4.35 -2.10
C ILE A 202 -17.64 3.14 -2.10
N ALA A 203 -17.99 2.09 -1.35
CA ALA A 203 -17.23 0.84 -1.32
C ALA A 203 -17.25 0.12 -2.68
N GLY A 204 -16.17 -0.62 -3.01
CA GLY A 204 -15.97 -1.18 -4.35
C GLY A 204 -17.13 -2.02 -4.89
N GLY A 205 -17.77 -2.84 -4.04
CA GLY A 205 -18.93 -3.67 -4.44
C GLY A 205 -20.20 -2.90 -4.77
N ASP A 206 -20.33 -1.65 -4.30
CA ASP A 206 -21.52 -0.82 -4.45
C ASP A 206 -21.42 0.17 -5.62
N ILE A 207 -20.25 0.26 -6.26
CA ILE A 207 -19.99 1.26 -7.30
C ILE A 207 -20.77 0.98 -8.59
N TYR A 208 -20.69 -0.27 -9.09
CA TYR A 208 -21.39 -0.63 -10.34
C TYR A 208 -22.89 -0.37 -10.27
N PRO A 209 -23.61 -0.79 -9.21
CA PRO A 209 -25.04 -0.46 -9.07
C PRO A 209 -25.32 1.05 -9.04
N ALA A 210 -24.45 1.84 -8.41
CA ALA A 210 -24.61 3.30 -8.35
C ALA A 210 -24.43 3.95 -9.73
N LEU A 211 -23.45 3.48 -10.52
CA LEU A 211 -23.17 3.93 -11.87
C LEU A 211 -24.31 3.53 -12.84
N GLU A 212 -24.76 2.26 -12.77
CA GLU A 212 -25.83 1.72 -13.61
C GLU A 212 -27.16 2.45 -13.39
N LYS A 213 -27.47 2.81 -12.15
CA LYS A 213 -28.68 3.58 -11.79
C LYS A 213 -28.59 5.07 -12.09
N GLY A 214 -27.42 5.57 -12.53
CA GLY A 214 -27.18 6.98 -12.77
C GLY A 214 -27.13 7.84 -11.49
N THR A 215 -26.91 7.22 -10.32
CA THR A 215 -26.72 7.95 -9.07
C THR A 215 -25.39 8.69 -9.07
N ILE A 216 -24.42 8.15 -9.80
CA ILE A 216 -23.14 8.79 -10.12
C ILE A 216 -22.93 8.83 -11.63
N ASP A 217 -22.21 9.86 -12.11
CA ASP A 217 -21.89 10.11 -13.52
C ASP A 217 -20.50 9.62 -13.91
N ALA A 218 -19.65 9.45 -12.90
CA ALA A 218 -18.24 9.10 -13.06
C ALA A 218 -17.76 8.26 -11.91
N VAL A 219 -16.71 7.46 -12.18
CA VAL A 219 -16.09 6.59 -11.20
C VAL A 219 -14.60 6.48 -11.44
N GLU A 220 -13.86 6.43 -10.35
CA GLU A 220 -12.46 6.04 -10.29
C GLU A 220 -12.36 4.78 -9.41
N TRP A 221 -11.47 3.86 -9.74
CA TRP A 221 -11.14 2.72 -8.88
C TRP A 221 -9.64 2.49 -8.84
N VAL A 222 -9.03 1.80 -9.81
CA VAL A 222 -7.58 1.58 -9.87
C VAL A 222 -7.08 1.70 -11.32
N GLY A 223 -7.45 0.75 -12.15
CA GLY A 223 -6.90 0.63 -13.49
C GLY A 223 -7.52 -0.52 -14.28
N PRO A 224 -7.02 -0.78 -15.49
CA PRO A 224 -7.71 -1.61 -16.47
C PRO A 224 -8.18 -2.97 -15.98
N TYR A 225 -7.35 -3.66 -15.20
CA TYR A 225 -7.65 -5.04 -14.79
C TYR A 225 -8.79 -5.12 -13.76
N ASP A 226 -8.72 -4.30 -12.73
CA ASP A 226 -9.78 -4.25 -11.72
C ASP A 226 -11.06 -3.61 -12.27
N ASP A 227 -10.92 -2.52 -13.06
CA ASP A 227 -12.04 -1.79 -13.64
C ASP A 227 -12.82 -2.65 -14.63
N GLU A 228 -12.13 -3.53 -15.40
CA GLU A 228 -12.76 -4.54 -16.25
C GLU A 228 -13.60 -5.51 -15.43
N LYS A 229 -13.07 -6.02 -14.30
CA LYS A 229 -13.79 -6.92 -13.40
C LYS A 229 -14.99 -6.28 -12.75
N LEU A 230 -14.87 -5.00 -12.40
CA LEU A 230 -15.98 -4.23 -11.84
C LEU A 230 -17.01 -3.81 -12.89
N GLY A 231 -16.67 -3.94 -14.19
CA GLY A 231 -17.62 -3.83 -15.28
C GLY A 231 -18.00 -2.42 -15.71
N PHE A 232 -17.25 -1.39 -15.30
CA PHE A 232 -17.60 0.02 -15.56
C PHE A 232 -17.78 0.35 -17.04
N TYR A 233 -16.96 -0.28 -17.92
CA TYR A 233 -17.03 -0.11 -19.38
C TYR A 233 -18.38 -0.48 -20.01
N LYS A 234 -19.21 -1.25 -19.30
CA LYS A 234 -20.55 -1.62 -19.77
C LYS A 234 -21.53 -0.45 -19.67
N VAL A 235 -21.28 0.50 -18.76
CA VAL A 235 -22.15 1.62 -18.47
C VAL A 235 -21.62 2.92 -19.05
N VAL A 236 -20.32 3.17 -18.91
CA VAL A 236 -19.64 4.41 -19.34
C VAL A 236 -18.46 4.09 -20.25
N LYS A 237 -18.13 5.00 -21.19
CA LYS A 237 -17.20 4.71 -22.28
C LYS A 237 -15.92 5.52 -22.27
N PHE A 238 -15.90 6.70 -21.66
CA PHE A 238 -14.73 7.56 -21.67
C PHE A 238 -13.83 7.22 -20.49
N TYR A 239 -12.62 6.74 -20.79
CA TYR A 239 -11.65 6.30 -19.80
C TYR A 239 -10.43 7.19 -19.85
N TYR A 240 -10.27 8.00 -18.80
CA TYR A 240 -9.28 9.05 -18.75
C TYR A 240 -7.93 8.60 -18.15
N TYR A 241 -6.86 9.30 -18.52
CA TYR A 241 -5.50 9.12 -17.98
C TYR A 241 -4.71 10.45 -18.05
N PRO A 242 -3.61 10.59 -17.27
CA PRO A 242 -3.22 9.73 -16.14
C PRO A 242 -4.10 9.96 -14.91
N GLY A 243 -4.09 9.02 -13.96
CA GLY A 243 -4.68 9.22 -12.63
C GLY A 243 -3.82 10.15 -11.79
N TRP A 244 -3.92 11.44 -12.02
CA TRP A 244 -3.10 12.46 -11.35
C TRP A 244 -3.32 12.53 -9.84
N TRP A 245 -4.40 11.96 -9.35
CA TRP A 245 -4.71 11.87 -7.92
C TRP A 245 -3.98 10.74 -7.20
N GLU A 246 -3.50 9.73 -7.94
CA GLU A 246 -2.85 8.55 -7.39
C GLU A 246 -1.71 8.09 -8.30
N GLY A 247 -0.55 8.75 -8.19
CA GLY A 247 0.71 8.32 -8.85
C GLY A 247 1.23 6.99 -8.30
N GLY A 248 0.76 6.62 -7.14
CA GLY A 248 0.88 5.35 -6.46
C GLY A 248 -0.07 5.36 -5.28
N THR A 249 -0.71 4.22 -4.99
CA THR A 249 -1.58 4.07 -3.83
C THR A 249 -1.05 2.95 -2.98
N VAL A 250 -0.35 3.31 -1.91
CA VAL A 250 0.12 2.32 -0.96
C VAL A 250 -1.03 1.91 -0.05
N LEU A 251 -1.27 0.61 0.00
CA LEU A 251 -2.26 -0.03 0.85
C LEU A 251 -1.56 -0.61 2.07
N HIS A 252 -2.20 -0.55 3.22
CA HIS A 252 -1.55 -0.97 4.44
C HIS A 252 -2.24 -2.15 5.10
N LEU A 253 -1.41 -3.03 5.64
CA LEU A 253 -1.80 -3.91 6.72
C LEU A 253 -1.98 -3.04 7.98
N LEU A 254 -3.19 -3.00 8.49
CA LEU A 254 -3.53 -2.43 9.79
C LEU A 254 -3.46 -3.54 10.84
N ILE A 255 -2.72 -3.33 11.91
CA ILE A 255 -2.57 -4.30 12.99
C ILE A 255 -3.00 -3.63 14.29
N ASN A 256 -3.88 -4.26 15.07
CA ASN A 256 -4.16 -3.77 16.42
C ASN A 256 -2.84 -3.66 17.19
N GLN A 257 -2.53 -2.46 17.70
CA GLN A 257 -1.22 -2.17 18.31
C GLN A 257 -0.92 -3.06 19.52
N ALA A 258 -1.92 -3.30 20.37
CA ALA A 258 -1.74 -4.18 21.52
C ALA A 258 -1.44 -5.61 21.08
N LYS A 259 -2.17 -6.13 20.08
CA LYS A 259 -1.94 -7.46 19.52
C LYS A 259 -0.57 -7.60 18.88
N PHE A 260 -0.10 -6.59 18.14
CA PHE A 260 1.25 -6.61 17.60
C PHE A 260 2.33 -6.69 18.68
N ASN A 261 2.14 -5.94 19.78
CA ASN A 261 3.10 -5.94 20.91
C ASN A 261 3.14 -7.26 21.67
N GLU A 262 2.04 -8.04 21.67
CA GLU A 262 1.96 -9.39 22.27
C GLU A 262 2.71 -10.45 21.45
N LEU A 263 2.99 -10.20 20.16
CA LEU A 263 3.67 -11.16 19.30
C LEU A 263 5.13 -11.39 19.74
N PRO A 264 5.61 -12.63 19.70
CA PRO A 264 7.04 -12.91 19.79
C PRO A 264 7.83 -12.14 18.73
N LYS A 265 9.07 -11.76 19.02
CA LYS A 265 9.91 -10.96 18.12
C LYS A 265 10.10 -11.57 16.73
N ASN A 266 10.24 -12.89 16.65
CA ASN A 266 10.31 -13.59 15.39
C ASN A 266 9.01 -13.49 14.59
N TYR A 267 7.82 -13.51 15.23
CA TYR A 267 6.55 -13.33 14.54
C TYR A 267 6.36 -11.88 14.08
N GLN A 268 6.78 -10.89 14.87
CA GLN A 268 6.80 -9.49 14.43
C GLN A 268 7.64 -9.30 13.16
N ALA A 269 8.83 -9.94 13.11
CA ALA A 269 9.71 -9.89 11.94
C ALA A 269 9.08 -10.58 10.72
N ILE A 270 8.47 -11.76 10.91
CA ILE A 270 7.79 -12.51 9.84
C ILE A 270 6.61 -11.69 9.26
N VAL A 271 5.76 -11.12 10.12
CA VAL A 271 4.64 -10.26 9.71
C VAL A 271 5.13 -9.07 8.89
N THR A 272 6.20 -8.42 9.34
CA THR A 272 6.80 -7.28 8.63
C THR A 272 7.36 -7.68 7.27
N ALA A 273 8.09 -8.79 7.19
CA ALA A 273 8.65 -9.29 5.93
C ALA A 273 7.56 -9.75 4.94
N ALA A 274 6.54 -10.45 5.44
CA ALA A 274 5.42 -10.90 4.61
C ALA A 274 4.60 -9.74 4.05
N ALA A 275 4.39 -8.67 4.82
CA ALA A 275 3.74 -7.45 4.35
C ALA A 275 4.58 -6.77 3.24
N GLY A 276 5.89 -6.65 3.43
CA GLY A 276 6.80 -6.09 2.40
C GLY A 276 6.81 -6.90 1.11
N PHE A 277 6.79 -8.24 1.20
CA PHE A 277 6.69 -9.08 0.00
C PHE A 277 5.34 -8.90 -0.70
N ALA A 278 4.23 -8.90 0.03
CA ALA A 278 2.90 -8.66 -0.54
C ALA A 278 2.80 -7.27 -1.20
N ASN A 279 3.50 -6.26 -0.66
CA ASN A 279 3.59 -4.93 -1.26
C ASN A 279 4.21 -4.98 -2.66
N VAL A 280 5.34 -5.64 -2.82
CA VAL A 280 6.02 -5.80 -4.12
C VAL A 280 5.19 -6.64 -5.09
N GLU A 281 4.66 -7.78 -4.63
CA GLU A 281 3.91 -8.70 -5.48
C GLU A 281 2.61 -8.07 -6.00
N THR A 282 1.92 -7.26 -5.21
CA THR A 282 0.69 -6.57 -5.63
C THR A 282 0.96 -5.63 -6.79
N THR A 283 2.02 -4.82 -6.72
CA THR A 283 2.43 -3.94 -7.82
C THR A 283 2.76 -4.75 -9.07
N ALA A 284 3.56 -5.81 -8.93
CA ALA A 284 3.92 -6.68 -10.05
C ALA A 284 2.70 -7.33 -10.72
N ARG A 285 1.66 -7.69 -9.94
CA ARG A 285 0.40 -8.21 -10.49
C ARG A 285 -0.34 -7.17 -11.32
N TYR A 286 -0.42 -5.93 -10.85
CA TYR A 286 -1.03 -4.84 -11.61
C TYR A 286 -0.28 -4.57 -12.91
N ASP A 287 1.04 -4.43 -12.85
CA ASP A 287 1.87 -4.16 -14.02
C ASP A 287 1.80 -5.28 -15.06
N ALA A 288 1.74 -6.54 -14.62
CA ALA A 288 1.61 -7.68 -15.52
C ALA A 288 0.21 -7.80 -16.15
N ARG A 289 -0.86 -7.40 -15.47
CA ARG A 289 -2.24 -7.66 -15.90
C ARG A 289 -2.91 -6.48 -16.58
N ASN A 290 -2.59 -5.25 -16.18
CA ASN A 290 -3.17 -4.03 -16.73
C ASN A 290 -3.01 -3.91 -18.26
N PRO A 291 -1.85 -4.19 -18.89
CA PRO A 291 -1.69 -4.02 -20.31
C PRO A 291 -2.64 -4.89 -21.15
N GLN A 292 -2.88 -6.13 -20.72
CA GLN A 292 -3.80 -7.02 -21.44
C GLN A 292 -5.28 -6.65 -21.21
N ALA A 293 -5.62 -6.24 -19.97
CA ALA A 293 -6.96 -5.74 -19.66
C ALA A 293 -7.27 -4.47 -20.45
N LEU A 294 -6.32 -3.54 -20.56
CA LEU A 294 -6.48 -2.33 -21.36
C LEU A 294 -6.78 -2.64 -22.82
N LYS A 295 -6.07 -3.61 -23.43
CA LYS A 295 -6.34 -4.06 -24.79
C LYS A 295 -7.76 -4.60 -24.94
N ARG A 296 -8.24 -5.39 -23.97
CA ARG A 296 -9.62 -5.93 -24.01
C ARG A 296 -10.67 -4.82 -23.85
N LEU A 297 -10.45 -3.87 -22.95
CA LEU A 297 -11.35 -2.73 -22.75
C LEU A 297 -11.47 -1.89 -24.03
N VAL A 298 -10.34 -1.59 -24.69
CA VAL A 298 -10.34 -0.84 -25.96
C VAL A 298 -11.06 -1.64 -27.05
N ALA A 299 -10.82 -2.95 -27.16
CA ALA A 299 -11.52 -3.81 -28.10
C ALA A 299 -13.03 -3.88 -27.83
N ALA A 300 -13.46 -3.72 -26.57
CA ALA A 300 -14.87 -3.63 -26.17
C ALA A 300 -15.49 -2.23 -26.40
N GLY A 301 -14.76 -1.28 -26.98
CA GLY A 301 -15.26 0.02 -27.36
C GLY A 301 -15.00 1.17 -26.33
N THR A 302 -14.16 0.90 -25.33
CA THR A 302 -13.71 1.94 -24.39
C THR A 302 -12.91 3.00 -25.13
N GLN A 303 -13.20 4.27 -24.88
CA GLN A 303 -12.54 5.42 -25.48
C GLN A 303 -11.54 6.03 -24.53
N LEU A 304 -10.26 5.77 -24.75
CA LEU A 304 -9.19 6.38 -24.00
C LEU A 304 -9.09 7.88 -24.27
N ARG A 305 -8.96 8.68 -23.23
CA ARG A 305 -8.81 10.13 -23.30
C ARG A 305 -7.72 10.63 -22.35
N PRO A 306 -6.73 11.39 -22.82
CA PRO A 306 -5.87 12.12 -21.90
C PRO A 306 -6.66 13.28 -21.27
N PHE A 307 -6.40 13.59 -20.00
CA PHE A 307 -6.83 14.88 -19.48
C PHE A 307 -6.12 16.00 -20.22
N SER A 308 -6.87 17.06 -20.54
CA SER A 308 -6.28 18.25 -21.14
C SER A 308 -5.31 18.93 -20.17
N GLN A 309 -4.33 19.66 -20.70
CA GLN A 309 -3.38 20.40 -19.88
C GLN A 309 -4.12 21.40 -18.95
N SER A 310 -5.15 22.07 -19.43
CA SER A 310 -5.93 23.00 -18.62
C SER A 310 -6.64 22.34 -17.43
N ILE A 311 -7.14 21.11 -17.60
CA ILE A 311 -7.71 20.31 -16.49
C ILE A 311 -6.61 19.93 -15.49
N MET A 312 -5.45 19.45 -15.98
CA MET A 312 -4.33 19.06 -15.11
C MET A 312 -3.82 20.25 -14.29
N GLU A 313 -3.67 21.43 -14.89
CA GLU A 313 -3.23 22.67 -14.21
C GLU A 313 -4.25 23.14 -13.18
N ALA A 314 -5.55 23.11 -13.51
CA ALA A 314 -6.61 23.46 -12.58
C ALA A 314 -6.66 22.52 -11.37
N CYS A 315 -6.49 21.21 -11.61
CA CYS A 315 -6.44 20.20 -10.55
C CYS A 315 -5.19 20.35 -9.67
N LEU A 316 -4.03 20.63 -10.25
CA LEU A 316 -2.79 20.88 -9.48
C LEU A 316 -2.95 22.11 -8.58
N LYS A 317 -3.51 23.20 -9.11
CA LYS A 317 -3.80 24.40 -8.33
C LYS A 317 -4.74 24.09 -7.16
N ALA A 318 -5.86 23.42 -7.43
CA ALA A 318 -6.83 23.03 -6.41
C ALA A 318 -6.20 22.10 -5.34
N SER A 319 -5.34 21.17 -5.76
CA SER A 319 -4.61 20.29 -4.82
C SER A 319 -3.70 21.10 -3.90
N ASN A 320 -2.93 22.04 -4.43
CA ASN A 320 -2.04 22.90 -3.63
C ASN A 320 -2.84 23.75 -2.63
N GLU A 321 -3.99 24.29 -3.02
CA GLU A 321 -4.88 25.03 -2.13
C GLU A 321 -5.41 24.16 -0.99
N VAL A 322 -5.90 22.94 -1.30
CA VAL A 322 -6.41 21.99 -0.28
C VAL A 322 -5.33 21.61 0.71
N ASN A 323 -4.11 21.33 0.23
CA ASN A 323 -2.98 20.97 1.09
C ASN A 323 -2.56 22.13 1.99
N ALA A 324 -2.49 23.36 1.47
CA ALA A 324 -2.16 24.56 2.24
C ALA A 324 -3.22 24.85 3.32
N GLU A 325 -4.51 24.83 2.96
CA GLU A 325 -5.62 25.04 3.90
C GLU A 325 -5.63 24.00 5.03
N THR A 326 -5.37 22.73 4.68
CA THR A 326 -5.38 21.66 5.69
C THR A 326 -4.15 21.71 6.58
N SER A 327 -2.98 22.01 6.03
CA SER A 327 -1.75 22.22 6.81
C SER A 327 -1.86 23.38 7.79
N ALA A 328 -2.63 24.41 7.47
CA ALA A 328 -2.83 25.57 8.33
C ALA A 328 -3.62 25.25 9.61
N VAL A 329 -4.44 24.20 9.60
CA VAL A 329 -5.36 23.87 10.72
C VAL A 329 -5.11 22.51 11.36
N ASN A 330 -4.23 21.68 10.79
CA ASN A 330 -3.90 20.36 11.31
C ASN A 330 -2.37 20.16 11.36
N ALA A 331 -1.82 20.13 12.56
CA ALA A 331 -0.38 20.05 12.78
C ALA A 331 0.21 18.69 12.37
N ASP A 332 -0.52 17.60 12.57
CA ASP A 332 -0.08 16.26 12.12
C ASP A 332 -0.03 16.21 10.59
N TYR A 333 -1.07 16.73 9.95
CA TYR A 333 -1.11 16.83 8.49
C TYR A 333 0.09 17.62 7.95
N LYS A 334 0.33 18.81 8.54
CA LYS A 334 1.45 19.65 8.15
C LYS A 334 2.78 18.94 8.30
N LYS A 335 3.02 18.28 9.44
CA LYS A 335 4.27 17.53 9.69
C LYS A 335 4.53 16.48 8.62
N VAL A 336 3.52 15.68 8.29
CA VAL A 336 3.65 14.60 7.29
C VAL A 336 3.76 15.19 5.87
N TRP A 337 2.97 16.22 5.56
CA TRP A 337 3.01 16.88 4.25
C TRP A 337 4.35 17.53 3.96
N ASP A 338 4.95 18.23 4.92
CA ASP A 338 6.27 18.83 4.78
C ASP A 338 7.35 17.78 4.47
N SER A 339 7.30 16.61 5.14
CA SER A 339 8.20 15.49 4.85
C SER A 339 8.01 14.96 3.41
N ILE A 340 6.77 14.75 2.96
CA ILE A 340 6.47 14.29 1.60
C ILE A 340 6.96 15.30 0.57
N VAL A 341 6.74 16.60 0.78
CA VAL A 341 7.13 17.64 -0.17
C VAL A 341 8.65 17.72 -0.30
N ALA A 342 9.38 17.69 0.82
CA ALA A 342 10.84 17.70 0.81
C ALA A 342 11.39 16.47 0.08
N PHE A 343 10.90 15.28 0.43
CA PHE A 343 11.33 14.03 -0.18
C PHE A 343 11.01 14.01 -1.69
N ARG A 344 9.80 14.42 -2.08
CA ARG A 344 9.39 14.48 -3.49
C ARG A 344 10.28 15.41 -4.31
N HIS A 345 10.71 16.56 -3.75
CA HIS A 345 11.57 17.50 -4.45
C HIS A 345 12.88 16.83 -4.86
N ASP A 346 13.55 16.16 -3.94
CA ASP A 346 14.84 15.48 -4.20
C ASP A 346 14.66 14.27 -5.14
N GLU A 347 13.58 13.49 -4.95
CA GLU A 347 13.28 12.34 -5.79
C GLU A 347 13.04 12.72 -7.26
N TYR A 348 12.38 13.84 -7.56
CA TYR A 348 12.18 14.26 -8.94
C TYR A 348 13.46 14.75 -9.61
N LEU A 349 14.45 15.27 -8.88
CA LEU A 349 15.77 15.58 -9.42
C LEU A 349 16.47 14.30 -9.91
N TRP A 350 16.41 13.24 -9.10
CA TRP A 350 16.94 11.93 -9.48
C TRP A 350 16.12 11.27 -10.61
N TRP A 351 14.79 11.30 -10.49
CA TRP A 351 13.89 10.69 -11.46
C TRP A 351 14.05 11.24 -12.87
N GLN A 352 14.21 12.55 -12.97
CA GLN A 352 14.44 13.24 -14.24
C GLN A 352 15.71 12.76 -14.95
N VAL A 353 16.76 12.45 -14.21
CA VAL A 353 18.04 11.96 -14.77
C VAL A 353 17.97 10.47 -15.09
N ALA A 354 17.34 9.67 -14.25
CA ALA A 354 17.29 8.22 -14.37
C ALA A 354 16.06 7.75 -15.16
N GLU A 355 14.95 7.48 -14.47
CA GLU A 355 13.77 6.78 -15.02
C GLU A 355 13.13 7.54 -16.18
N TYR A 356 12.89 8.84 -16.02
CA TYR A 356 12.25 9.63 -17.07
C TYR A 356 13.10 9.66 -18.37
N GLY A 357 14.41 9.81 -18.22
CA GLY A 357 15.32 9.78 -19.37
C GLY A 357 15.28 8.42 -20.10
N TYR A 358 15.37 7.33 -19.35
CA TYR A 358 15.33 5.96 -19.88
C TYR A 358 13.97 5.63 -20.50
N ASP A 359 12.88 5.78 -19.73
CA ASP A 359 11.54 5.42 -20.18
C ASP A 359 11.09 6.26 -21.38
N SER A 360 11.40 7.56 -21.39
CA SER A 360 11.09 8.44 -22.51
C SER A 360 11.79 8.02 -23.80
N PHE A 361 13.03 7.51 -23.72
CA PHE A 361 13.73 6.95 -24.86
C PHE A 361 13.06 5.65 -25.31
N MET A 362 12.81 4.70 -24.40
CA MET A 362 12.22 3.40 -24.73
C MET A 362 10.81 3.51 -25.32
N ILE A 363 9.95 4.38 -24.76
CA ILE A 363 8.60 4.61 -25.28
C ILE A 363 8.62 5.12 -26.73
N ARG A 364 9.59 6.00 -27.07
CA ARG A 364 9.73 6.56 -28.41
C ARG A 364 10.40 5.60 -29.40
N SER A 365 11.25 4.71 -28.93
CA SER A 365 12.02 3.81 -29.78
C SER A 365 11.19 2.71 -30.43
N ARG A 366 9.99 2.43 -29.94
CA ARG A 366 9.00 1.46 -30.49
C ARG A 366 9.67 0.20 -31.04
N MET A 367 10.34 -0.57 -30.15
CA MET A 367 10.86 -1.90 -30.51
C MET A 367 9.74 -2.93 -30.60
#